data_35290c9351159e616a6857b8c8eb1188
#
_entry.id   35290c9351159e616a6857b8c8eb1188
#
_cell.length_a   1.000
_cell.length_b   1.000
_cell.length_c   1.000
_cell.angle_alpha   90.00
_cell.angle_beta   90.00
_cell.angle_gamma   90.00
#
_symmetry.space_group_name_H-M   'P 1'
#
loop_
_entity.id
_entity.type
_entity.pdbx_description
1 polymer ?
#
loop_
_entity_poly.entity_id
_entity_poly.type
_entity_poly.pdbx_seq_one_letter_code
_entity_poly.pdbx_strand_id
1 'polypeptide(L)'
;MRENDILFFNLHRRYLNKSSNYGGFLGIFSLAAFLNQNGFFAQSFAGQLMEGKKLIDEACSQRKVSMIGLYCDYENVTENIFLCQYIKREYHLPVIIGGPQATALNEDFINKSGCDVIVRYEGELTVLSLMNYFLNGIGSLEKIKGIMFKKNGKIHIQPEQNIIENLDMLPFIDDECYLQSNLNNNELSIMTGRGCPFHCTFCHEGHHTRKVRFRSVKNVLSEIELFLNNRKYARNIYILFTDDTFTLIPQRVKDICEGLKKLRKEKDFNWFCEGHIHTLYLHPEMIDYIAEAGAQRIQLGIEAGTQEVLDAYKKGSTIDEIKFVIKKCRDAGIQQIYSNIILGGAYFSKEIYIKNLAFAKELLSLGKGTVEIGVVAYWPLPETDITNNPQKYSIKILDKEFLTANGDFAQTETNELTRWDISFFMQDMEKELQKYMQKMLKNNEIPTKRVLTWFPQEATLKSIGRWWYCLSKMPHLLAYYNILLLGEAKTLKDISLNEILSVHPMRVVSLYLYIEKISSTTIKLFDCILTGIEKDVLVYSTGKMSIENIIKQLSIIYNKYSYDELKNIVLNTLKKLEKEHLVVFSKY
;
A
#
# COMPACT_ATOMS: atom_id res chain seq x y z
N MET A 1 -5.69 26.25 -24.73
CA MET A 1 -6.21 24.93 -24.30
C MET A 1 -7.51 24.71 -25.05
N ARG A 2 -7.73 23.51 -25.56
CA ARG A 2 -9.03 23.10 -26.17
C ARG A 2 -10.10 23.15 -25.07
N GLU A 3 -11.32 23.47 -25.41
CA GLU A 3 -12.46 23.47 -24.49
C GLU A 3 -12.83 22.04 -24.16
N ASN A 4 -13.01 21.74 -22.86
CA ASN A 4 -13.43 20.41 -22.40
C ASN A 4 -14.97 20.33 -22.42
N ASP A 5 -15.50 19.26 -22.95
CA ASP A 5 -16.92 18.95 -22.82
C ASP A 5 -17.25 18.55 -21.36
N ILE A 6 -16.39 17.80 -20.73
CA ILE A 6 -16.49 17.43 -19.32
C ILE A 6 -15.12 17.28 -18.66
N LEU A 7 -15.02 17.69 -17.38
CA LEU A 7 -13.90 17.39 -16.50
C LEU A 7 -14.35 16.49 -15.36
N PHE A 8 -13.61 15.41 -15.15
CA PHE A 8 -13.85 14.49 -14.03
C PHE A 8 -12.88 14.71 -12.89
N PHE A 9 -13.38 14.65 -11.65
CA PHE A 9 -12.58 14.83 -10.46
C PHE A 9 -12.84 13.73 -9.43
N ASN A 10 -11.74 13.22 -8.84
CA ASN A 10 -11.74 12.43 -7.62
C ASN A 10 -10.89 13.17 -6.58
N LEU A 11 -11.53 13.85 -5.63
CA LEU A 11 -10.89 14.80 -4.72
C LEU A 11 -11.07 14.41 -3.25
N HIS A 12 -9.97 14.44 -2.51
CA HIS A 12 -9.93 14.11 -1.09
C HIS A 12 -9.31 15.23 -0.26
N ARG A 13 -9.87 15.50 0.90
CA ARG A 13 -9.34 16.49 1.86
C ARG A 13 -8.13 15.97 2.62
N ARG A 14 -8.09 14.67 2.86
CA ARG A 14 -7.18 13.98 3.77
C ARG A 14 -5.71 14.08 3.40
N TYR A 15 -5.40 14.14 2.13
CA TYR A 15 -4.04 13.96 1.67
C TYR A 15 -3.28 15.28 1.58
N LEU A 16 -2.65 15.65 2.71
CA LEU A 16 -1.78 16.82 2.80
C LEU A 16 -0.39 16.59 2.20
N ASN A 17 0.00 15.33 1.96
CA ASN A 17 1.30 14.98 1.40
C ASN A 17 1.23 14.84 -0.13
N LYS A 18 2.08 15.60 -0.82
CA LYS A 18 2.18 15.65 -2.30
C LYS A 18 2.52 14.32 -3.00
N SER A 19 2.81 13.25 -2.25
CA SER A 19 3.27 11.98 -2.79
C SER A 19 2.16 10.97 -3.11
N SER A 20 0.90 11.30 -2.83
CA SER A 20 -0.21 10.42 -3.17
C SER A 20 -0.63 10.59 -4.63
N ASN A 21 0.14 10.03 -5.53
CA ASN A 21 -0.36 9.77 -6.86
C ASN A 21 -1.38 8.64 -6.75
N TYR A 22 -2.64 8.92 -7.04
CA TYR A 22 -3.74 7.97 -7.00
C TYR A 22 -3.76 7.10 -8.25
N GLY A 23 -2.70 6.33 -8.46
CA GLY A 23 -2.62 5.40 -9.59
C GLY A 23 -3.68 4.29 -9.58
N GLY A 24 -4.40 4.08 -8.46
CA GLY A 24 -5.41 3.04 -8.32
C GLY A 24 -6.83 3.41 -8.80
N PHE A 25 -7.14 4.70 -8.99
CA PHE A 25 -8.51 5.13 -9.33
C PHE A 25 -8.67 5.33 -10.84
N LEU A 26 -8.75 4.22 -11.58
CA LEU A 26 -8.86 4.26 -13.05
C LEU A 26 -10.24 4.69 -13.56
N GLY A 27 -11.30 4.61 -12.75
CA GLY A 27 -12.67 4.79 -13.21
C GLY A 27 -12.91 6.10 -13.97
N ILE A 28 -12.51 7.25 -13.43
CA ILE A 28 -12.70 8.55 -14.10
C ILE A 28 -11.82 8.71 -15.34
N PHE A 29 -10.62 8.12 -15.37
CA PHE A 29 -9.74 8.16 -16.54
C PHE A 29 -10.24 7.25 -17.66
N SER A 30 -10.82 6.08 -17.30
CA SER A 30 -11.50 5.20 -18.25
C SER A 30 -12.71 5.89 -18.89
N LEU A 31 -13.49 6.64 -18.11
CA LEU A 31 -14.59 7.44 -18.62
C LEU A 31 -14.11 8.52 -19.60
N ALA A 32 -13.03 9.23 -19.27
CA ALA A 32 -12.45 10.22 -20.16
C ALA A 32 -11.97 9.59 -21.47
N ALA A 33 -11.22 8.49 -21.41
CA ALA A 33 -10.78 7.76 -22.59
C ALA A 33 -11.95 7.30 -23.48
N PHE A 34 -12.98 6.72 -22.84
CA PHE A 34 -14.17 6.26 -23.56
C PHE A 34 -14.94 7.40 -24.24
N LEU A 35 -15.10 8.55 -23.59
CA LEU A 35 -15.73 9.72 -24.18
C LEU A 35 -14.89 10.31 -25.32
N ASN A 36 -13.55 10.38 -25.15
CA ASN A 36 -12.65 10.86 -26.22
C ASN A 36 -12.75 10.00 -27.48
N GLN A 37 -12.84 8.67 -27.32
CA GLN A 37 -13.09 7.76 -28.45
C GLN A 37 -14.44 7.98 -29.14
N ASN A 38 -15.43 8.47 -28.38
CA ASN A 38 -16.79 8.73 -28.89
C ASN A 38 -17.02 10.19 -29.32
N GLY A 39 -15.98 10.96 -29.58
CA GLY A 39 -16.06 12.29 -30.20
C GLY A 39 -16.24 13.47 -29.25
N PHE A 40 -16.23 13.24 -27.93
CA PHE A 40 -16.18 14.27 -26.90
C PHE A 40 -14.73 14.57 -26.50
N PHE A 41 -14.51 15.64 -25.74
CA PHE A 41 -13.23 15.92 -25.15
C PHE A 41 -13.34 15.95 -23.62
N ALA A 42 -12.77 14.95 -22.98
CA ALA A 42 -12.82 14.73 -21.54
C ALA A 42 -11.43 14.56 -20.95
N GLN A 43 -11.22 15.16 -19.80
CA GLN A 43 -10.02 14.97 -18.99
C GLN A 43 -10.37 14.69 -17.52
N SER A 44 -9.43 14.14 -16.77
CA SER A 44 -9.63 13.73 -15.38
C SER A 44 -8.51 14.20 -14.48
N PHE A 45 -8.86 14.45 -13.22
CA PHE A 45 -7.92 14.77 -12.16
C PHE A 45 -8.28 13.99 -10.89
N ALA A 46 -7.30 13.34 -10.27
CA ALA A 46 -7.42 12.73 -8.95
C ALA A 46 -6.36 13.31 -8.00
N GLY A 47 -6.78 13.79 -6.83
CA GLY A 47 -5.84 14.42 -5.91
C GLY A 47 -6.47 15.18 -4.75
N GLN A 48 -5.78 16.21 -4.30
CA GLN A 48 -6.21 17.01 -3.15
C GLN A 48 -7.39 17.93 -3.50
N LEU A 49 -8.31 18.08 -2.55
CA LEU A 49 -9.50 18.93 -2.69
C LEU A 49 -9.16 20.36 -3.13
N MET A 50 -8.18 20.99 -2.48
CA MET A 50 -7.85 22.41 -2.76
C MET A 50 -7.22 22.59 -4.14
N GLU A 51 -6.40 21.65 -4.58
CA GLU A 51 -5.82 21.66 -5.92
C GLU A 51 -6.90 21.46 -6.99
N GLY A 52 -7.74 20.43 -6.82
CA GLY A 52 -8.84 20.16 -7.73
C GLY A 52 -9.85 21.31 -7.79
N LYS A 53 -10.19 21.91 -6.64
CA LYS A 53 -11.06 23.10 -6.60
C LYS A 53 -10.48 24.26 -7.42
N LYS A 54 -9.16 24.52 -7.30
CA LYS A 54 -8.48 25.54 -8.11
C LYS A 54 -8.59 25.26 -9.60
N LEU A 55 -8.39 24.02 -10.03
CA LEU A 55 -8.55 23.60 -11.42
C LEU A 55 -9.99 23.77 -11.92
N ILE A 56 -10.99 23.46 -11.09
CA ILE A 56 -12.40 23.73 -11.38
C ILE A 56 -12.62 25.24 -11.58
N ASP A 57 -12.14 26.07 -10.67
CA ASP A 57 -12.30 27.52 -10.75
C ASP A 57 -11.65 28.11 -12.01
N GLU A 58 -10.45 27.63 -12.37
CA GLU A 58 -9.74 28.05 -13.58
C GLU A 58 -10.50 27.63 -14.85
N ALA A 59 -11.00 26.41 -14.92
CA ALA A 59 -11.75 25.91 -16.08
C ALA A 59 -13.10 26.62 -16.24
N CYS A 60 -13.85 26.77 -15.16
CA CYS A 60 -15.19 27.37 -15.16
C CYS A 60 -15.15 28.88 -15.43
N SER A 61 -14.26 29.64 -14.78
CA SER A 61 -14.13 31.09 -14.98
C SER A 61 -13.70 31.46 -16.42
N GLN A 62 -12.92 30.60 -17.06
CA GLN A 62 -12.50 30.76 -18.43
C GLN A 62 -13.55 30.22 -19.45
N ARG A 63 -14.67 29.69 -18.99
CA ARG A 63 -15.71 29.02 -19.82
C ARG A 63 -15.13 27.90 -20.72
N LYS A 64 -14.17 27.14 -20.16
CA LYS A 64 -13.47 26.05 -20.88
C LYS A 64 -14.01 24.66 -20.53
N VAL A 65 -15.15 24.60 -19.88
CA VAL A 65 -15.80 23.33 -19.53
C VAL A 65 -17.31 23.51 -19.57
N SER A 66 -18.00 22.50 -20.07
CA SER A 66 -19.47 22.51 -20.19
C SER A 66 -20.14 21.72 -19.05
N MET A 67 -19.46 20.72 -18.46
CA MET A 67 -20.01 19.88 -17.41
C MET A 67 -18.92 19.37 -16.47
N ILE A 68 -19.26 19.14 -15.21
CA ILE A 68 -18.36 18.55 -14.21
C ILE A 68 -18.87 17.17 -13.78
N GLY A 69 -17.96 16.19 -13.76
CA GLY A 69 -18.18 14.87 -13.18
C GLY A 69 -17.39 14.69 -11.89
N LEU A 70 -18.03 14.22 -10.83
CA LEU A 70 -17.39 13.96 -9.54
C LEU A 70 -17.46 12.47 -9.22
N TYR A 71 -16.37 11.91 -8.69
CA TYR A 71 -16.31 10.55 -8.19
C TYR A 71 -16.47 10.54 -6.67
N CYS A 72 -17.45 9.80 -6.18
CA CYS A 72 -17.77 9.69 -4.77
C CYS A 72 -17.54 8.27 -4.25
N ASP A 73 -16.55 8.14 -3.38
CA ASP A 73 -16.31 6.97 -2.55
C ASP A 73 -16.60 7.29 -1.07
N TYR A 74 -16.34 6.33 -0.18
CA TYR A 74 -16.60 6.47 1.24
C TYR A 74 -15.69 7.50 1.96
N GLU A 75 -14.58 7.90 1.36
CA GLU A 75 -13.65 8.86 1.96
C GLU A 75 -13.94 10.32 1.60
N ASN A 76 -14.75 10.59 0.56
CA ASN A 76 -14.94 11.95 0.04
C ASN A 76 -16.41 12.39 -0.12
N VAL A 77 -17.32 11.78 0.63
CA VAL A 77 -18.77 12.10 0.58
C VAL A 77 -19.01 13.59 0.85
N THR A 78 -18.42 14.13 1.91
CA THR A 78 -18.59 15.54 2.30
C THR A 78 -17.96 16.51 1.32
N GLU A 79 -16.84 16.14 0.70
CA GLU A 79 -16.16 16.88 -0.34
C GLU A 79 -17.04 16.99 -1.58
N ASN A 80 -17.66 15.88 -2.00
CA ASN A 80 -18.54 15.86 -3.15
C ASN A 80 -19.80 16.70 -2.94
N ILE A 81 -20.41 16.64 -1.75
CA ILE A 81 -21.54 17.51 -1.39
C ILE A 81 -21.12 19.00 -1.49
N PHE A 82 -20.01 19.35 -0.86
CA PHE A 82 -19.49 20.72 -0.86
C PHE A 82 -19.19 21.21 -2.30
N LEU A 83 -18.43 20.43 -3.07
CA LEU A 83 -18.05 20.81 -4.44
C LEU A 83 -19.24 20.95 -5.36
N CYS A 84 -20.19 20.02 -5.30
CA CYS A 84 -21.38 20.10 -6.12
C CYS A 84 -22.18 21.36 -5.81
N GLN A 85 -22.48 21.64 -4.54
CA GLN A 85 -23.18 22.86 -4.14
C GLN A 85 -22.41 24.13 -4.55
N TYR A 86 -21.08 24.12 -4.41
CA TYR A 86 -20.21 25.21 -4.83
C TYR A 86 -20.30 25.48 -6.34
N ILE A 87 -20.13 24.44 -7.17
CA ILE A 87 -20.17 24.54 -8.64
C ILE A 87 -21.55 25.01 -9.11
N LYS A 88 -22.61 24.46 -8.55
CA LYS A 88 -23.99 24.85 -8.88
C LYS A 88 -24.28 26.32 -8.55
N ARG A 89 -23.79 26.82 -7.41
CA ARG A 89 -24.01 28.20 -6.97
C ARG A 89 -23.19 29.21 -7.76
N GLU A 90 -21.91 28.95 -7.97
CA GLU A 90 -20.98 29.92 -8.57
C GLU A 90 -20.98 29.89 -10.10
N TYR A 91 -21.14 28.73 -10.70
CA TYR A 91 -20.94 28.55 -12.16
C TYR A 91 -22.20 28.10 -12.90
N HIS A 92 -23.21 27.62 -12.19
CA HIS A 92 -24.48 27.11 -12.78
C HIS A 92 -24.29 25.97 -13.79
N LEU A 93 -23.19 25.23 -13.72
CA LEU A 93 -22.91 24.12 -14.62
C LEU A 93 -23.66 22.84 -14.23
N PRO A 94 -23.95 21.95 -15.20
CA PRO A 94 -24.40 20.61 -14.89
C PRO A 94 -23.32 19.82 -14.10
N VAL A 95 -23.74 19.11 -13.04
CA VAL A 95 -22.87 18.26 -12.23
C VAL A 95 -23.45 16.87 -12.18
N ILE A 96 -22.67 15.88 -12.61
CA ILE A 96 -22.96 14.48 -12.43
C ILE A 96 -22.04 13.89 -11.36
N ILE A 97 -22.58 12.98 -10.53
CA ILE A 97 -21.78 12.30 -9.49
C ILE A 97 -21.93 10.79 -9.70
N GLY A 98 -20.80 10.09 -9.73
CA GLY A 98 -20.77 8.62 -9.82
C GLY A 98 -19.86 8.05 -8.74
N GLY A 99 -19.66 6.74 -8.77
CA GLY A 99 -18.86 6.01 -7.81
C GLY A 99 -19.68 5.19 -6.82
N PRO A 100 -19.04 4.31 -6.04
CA PRO A 100 -19.74 3.33 -5.22
C PRO A 100 -20.62 3.97 -4.15
N GLN A 101 -20.15 5.03 -3.52
CA GLN A 101 -20.87 5.67 -2.43
C GLN A 101 -22.07 6.48 -2.93
N ALA A 102 -21.93 7.18 -4.08
CA ALA A 102 -23.05 7.88 -4.69
C ALA A 102 -24.20 6.92 -5.07
N THR A 103 -23.83 5.72 -5.55
CA THR A 103 -24.80 4.66 -5.87
C THR A 103 -25.56 4.20 -4.62
N ALA A 104 -24.86 4.02 -3.50
CA ALA A 104 -25.39 3.45 -2.27
C ALA A 104 -26.17 4.45 -1.41
N LEU A 105 -25.76 5.72 -1.36
CA LEU A 105 -26.41 6.76 -0.55
C LEU A 105 -27.77 7.23 -1.09
N ASN A 106 -28.07 6.92 -2.33
CA ASN A 106 -29.40 7.09 -2.93
C ASN A 106 -29.99 8.51 -2.82
N GLU A 107 -31.28 8.58 -2.42
CA GLU A 107 -32.10 9.79 -2.45
C GLU A 107 -31.59 10.90 -1.54
N ASP A 108 -31.09 10.57 -0.36
CA ASP A 108 -30.56 11.56 0.59
C ASP A 108 -29.34 12.27 0.02
N PHE A 109 -28.48 11.56 -0.69
CA PHE A 109 -27.28 12.15 -1.26
C PHE A 109 -27.58 13.14 -2.39
N ILE A 110 -28.54 12.82 -3.29
CA ILE A 110 -28.94 13.73 -4.36
C ILE A 110 -29.59 15.01 -3.78
N ASN A 111 -30.38 14.88 -2.71
CA ASN A 111 -30.97 16.04 -2.04
C ASN A 111 -29.93 16.92 -1.35
N LYS A 112 -28.95 16.30 -0.67
CA LYS A 112 -27.87 17.02 0.05
C LYS A 112 -26.89 17.67 -0.92
N SER A 113 -26.47 16.98 -1.97
CA SER A 113 -25.48 17.48 -2.92
C SER A 113 -26.08 18.50 -3.91
N GLY A 114 -27.33 18.32 -4.30
CA GLY A 114 -27.98 19.11 -5.34
C GLY A 114 -27.46 18.82 -6.75
N CYS A 115 -26.84 17.66 -6.97
CA CYS A 115 -26.38 17.26 -8.30
C CYS A 115 -27.54 17.03 -9.26
N ASP A 116 -27.28 17.18 -10.54
CA ASP A 116 -28.30 16.98 -11.59
C ASP A 116 -28.60 15.50 -11.76
N VAL A 117 -27.55 14.65 -11.74
CA VAL A 117 -27.67 13.21 -11.97
C VAL A 117 -26.66 12.44 -11.12
N ILE A 118 -27.10 11.32 -10.54
CA ILE A 118 -26.23 10.29 -10.02
C ILE A 118 -26.08 9.18 -11.07
N VAL A 119 -24.84 8.84 -11.42
CA VAL A 119 -24.49 7.72 -12.29
C VAL A 119 -24.22 6.50 -11.42
N ARG A 120 -24.96 5.43 -11.67
CA ARG A 120 -24.94 4.20 -10.88
C ARG A 120 -24.16 3.11 -11.59
N TYR A 121 -23.31 2.38 -10.86
CA TYR A 121 -22.49 1.26 -11.35
C TYR A 121 -21.46 1.68 -12.43
N GLU A 122 -21.25 0.86 -13.47
CA GLU A 122 -20.35 1.18 -14.58
C GLU A 122 -20.86 2.34 -15.42
N GLY A 123 -20.03 3.36 -15.60
CA GLY A 123 -20.47 4.65 -16.09
C GLY A 123 -20.36 4.88 -17.60
N GLU A 124 -19.59 4.09 -18.35
CA GLU A 124 -19.20 4.41 -19.72
C GLU A 124 -20.38 4.69 -20.65
N LEU A 125 -21.31 3.74 -20.77
CA LEU A 125 -22.50 3.89 -21.64
C LEU A 125 -23.48 4.92 -21.11
N THR A 126 -23.61 5.01 -19.80
CA THR A 126 -24.49 5.97 -19.13
C THR A 126 -24.01 7.39 -19.32
N VAL A 127 -22.72 7.66 -19.08
CA VAL A 127 -22.14 9.00 -19.22
C VAL A 127 -22.17 9.43 -20.69
N LEU A 128 -21.90 8.55 -21.66
CA LEU A 128 -22.05 8.85 -23.09
C LEU A 128 -23.47 9.30 -23.41
N SER A 129 -24.48 8.64 -22.84
CA SER A 129 -25.89 9.04 -23.05
C SER A 129 -26.18 10.40 -22.39
N LEU A 130 -25.59 10.69 -21.22
CA LEU A 130 -25.73 12.00 -20.55
C LEU A 130 -25.04 13.12 -21.33
N MET A 131 -23.87 12.87 -21.93
CA MET A 131 -23.18 13.83 -22.79
C MET A 131 -24.06 14.22 -23.99
N ASN A 132 -24.67 13.23 -24.66
CA ASN A 132 -25.61 13.48 -25.75
C ASN A 132 -26.84 14.26 -25.29
N TYR A 133 -27.38 14.00 -24.12
CA TYR A 133 -28.50 14.73 -23.56
C TYR A 133 -28.15 16.19 -23.23
N PHE A 134 -27.08 16.42 -22.45
CA PHE A 134 -26.75 17.76 -21.96
C PHE A 134 -26.14 18.67 -23.03
N LEU A 135 -25.32 18.14 -23.94
CA LEU A 135 -24.59 18.97 -24.92
C LEU A 135 -25.23 18.97 -26.31
N ASN A 136 -25.82 17.86 -26.71
CA ASN A 136 -26.39 17.72 -28.05
C ASN A 136 -27.95 17.81 -28.07
N GLY A 137 -28.58 17.87 -26.88
CA GLY A 137 -30.05 17.90 -26.78
C GLY A 137 -30.73 16.60 -27.24
N ILE A 138 -29.99 15.48 -27.26
CA ILE A 138 -30.48 14.20 -27.77
C ILE A 138 -30.97 13.32 -26.62
N GLY A 139 -32.22 12.88 -26.68
CA GLY A 139 -32.80 11.94 -25.72
C GLY A 139 -33.53 12.64 -24.57
N SER A 140 -33.79 11.89 -23.49
CA SER A 140 -34.37 12.40 -22.23
C SER A 140 -33.86 11.58 -21.06
N LEU A 141 -33.78 12.19 -19.85
CA LEU A 141 -33.31 11.52 -18.64
C LEU A 141 -34.16 10.30 -18.31
N GLU A 142 -35.45 10.31 -18.60
CA GLU A 142 -36.35 9.18 -18.32
C GLU A 142 -36.03 7.92 -19.15
N LYS A 143 -35.23 8.05 -20.21
CA LYS A 143 -34.84 6.93 -21.10
C LYS A 143 -33.39 6.50 -20.89
N ILE A 144 -32.60 7.26 -20.13
CA ILE A 144 -31.19 6.91 -19.85
C ILE A 144 -31.15 5.90 -18.71
N LYS A 145 -30.58 4.73 -18.95
CA LYS A 145 -30.37 3.69 -17.93
C LYS A 145 -29.20 4.02 -17.02
N GLY A 146 -29.20 3.45 -15.81
CA GLY A 146 -28.10 3.57 -14.87
C GLY A 146 -28.01 4.94 -14.17
N ILE A 147 -29.10 5.70 -14.12
CA ILE A 147 -29.12 7.02 -13.48
C ILE A 147 -30.18 7.14 -12.40
N MET A 148 -29.93 8.08 -11.50
CA MET A 148 -30.90 8.66 -10.59
C MET A 148 -30.88 10.19 -10.75
N PHE A 149 -32.07 10.81 -10.85
CA PHE A 149 -32.18 12.27 -10.99
C PHE A 149 -33.44 12.79 -10.31
N LYS A 150 -33.48 14.09 -10.04
CA LYS A 150 -34.64 14.77 -9.44
C LYS A 150 -35.36 15.59 -10.47
N LYS A 151 -36.70 15.40 -10.62
CA LYS A 151 -37.55 16.17 -11.50
C LYS A 151 -38.88 16.49 -10.80
N ASN A 152 -39.30 17.75 -10.84
CA ASN A 152 -40.53 18.22 -10.20
C ASN A 152 -40.66 17.82 -8.72
N GLY A 153 -39.52 17.89 -7.98
CA GLY A 153 -39.46 17.54 -6.57
C GLY A 153 -39.44 16.04 -6.27
N LYS A 154 -39.58 15.17 -7.25
CA LYS A 154 -39.55 13.70 -7.12
C LYS A 154 -38.24 13.12 -7.63
N ILE A 155 -37.77 12.08 -6.99
CA ILE A 155 -36.61 11.33 -7.42
C ILE A 155 -37.06 10.21 -8.36
N HIS A 156 -36.35 10.08 -9.45
CA HIS A 156 -36.53 9.05 -10.48
C HIS A 156 -35.30 8.17 -10.52
N ILE A 157 -35.47 6.86 -10.33
CA ILE A 157 -34.41 5.86 -10.44
C ILE A 157 -34.68 5.04 -11.70
N GLN A 158 -33.72 5.07 -12.62
CA GLN A 158 -33.84 4.33 -13.89
C GLN A 158 -33.30 2.91 -13.73
N PRO A 159 -33.74 1.95 -14.55
CA PRO A 159 -33.17 0.60 -14.58
C PRO A 159 -31.63 0.63 -14.75
N GLU A 160 -30.97 -0.41 -14.26
CA GLU A 160 -29.53 -0.55 -14.42
C GLU A 160 -29.11 -0.54 -15.89
N GLN A 161 -27.92 0.02 -16.16
CA GLN A 161 -27.32 0.00 -17.49
C GLN A 161 -26.77 -1.41 -17.79
N ASN A 162 -26.75 -1.75 -19.06
CA ASN A 162 -26.07 -2.96 -19.51
C ASN A 162 -24.55 -2.80 -19.29
N ILE A 163 -23.91 -3.85 -18.82
CA ILE A 163 -22.45 -3.89 -18.67
C ILE A 163 -21.77 -4.09 -20.03
N ILE A 164 -20.56 -3.58 -20.18
CA ILE A 164 -19.72 -3.85 -21.34
C ILE A 164 -19.14 -5.25 -21.18
N GLU A 165 -19.63 -6.20 -22.00
CA GLU A 165 -19.24 -7.61 -21.94
C GLU A 165 -17.80 -7.83 -22.43
N ASN A 166 -17.46 -7.25 -23.57
CA ASN A 166 -16.10 -7.33 -24.13
C ASN A 166 -15.28 -6.12 -23.71
N LEU A 167 -14.42 -6.30 -22.71
CA LEU A 167 -13.58 -5.22 -22.18
C LEU A 167 -12.48 -4.76 -23.16
N ASP A 168 -12.17 -5.51 -24.20
CA ASP A 168 -11.23 -5.07 -25.26
C ASP A 168 -11.77 -3.92 -26.11
N MET A 169 -13.07 -3.62 -26.00
CA MET A 169 -13.68 -2.45 -26.64
C MET A 169 -13.39 -1.12 -25.92
N LEU A 170 -12.95 -1.20 -24.66
CA LEU A 170 -12.55 -0.01 -23.91
C LEU A 170 -11.20 0.50 -24.44
N PRO A 171 -11.07 1.81 -24.71
CA PRO A 171 -9.80 2.39 -25.14
C PRO A 171 -8.76 2.35 -24.02
N PHE A 172 -7.49 2.37 -24.40
CA PHE A 172 -6.41 2.59 -23.47
C PHE A 172 -6.47 3.99 -22.89
N ILE A 173 -6.07 4.14 -21.64
CA ILE A 173 -5.99 5.44 -20.99
C ILE A 173 -4.65 6.07 -21.42
N ASP A 174 -4.72 7.09 -22.25
CA ASP A 174 -3.56 7.84 -22.73
C ASP A 174 -3.30 9.12 -21.90
N ASP A 175 -2.21 9.80 -22.22
CA ASP A 175 -1.81 11.01 -21.52
C ASP A 175 -2.80 12.18 -21.71
N GLU A 176 -3.62 12.17 -22.77
CA GLU A 176 -4.65 13.20 -23.03
C GLU A 176 -5.80 13.12 -22.03
N CYS A 177 -6.03 11.95 -21.42
CA CYS A 177 -7.06 11.76 -20.40
C CYS A 177 -6.74 12.44 -19.06
N TYR A 178 -5.48 12.86 -18.85
CA TYR A 178 -5.02 13.45 -17.60
C TYR A 178 -4.94 14.97 -17.71
N LEU A 179 -5.41 15.69 -16.69
CA LEU A 179 -4.98 17.07 -16.47
C LEU A 179 -3.48 17.07 -16.10
N GLN A 180 -2.72 18.06 -16.59
CA GLN A 180 -1.24 18.10 -16.56
C GLN A 180 -0.61 17.78 -15.21
N SER A 181 -1.25 18.14 -14.12
CA SER A 181 -0.76 17.89 -12.75
C SER A 181 -0.80 16.42 -12.32
N ASN A 182 -1.54 15.57 -13.02
CA ASN A 182 -1.66 14.14 -12.67
C ASN A 182 -0.80 13.21 -13.50
N LEU A 183 -0.04 13.70 -14.46
CA LEU A 183 0.82 12.86 -15.27
C LEU A 183 1.96 12.29 -14.43
N ASN A 184 1.90 10.99 -14.18
CA ASN A 184 3.04 10.23 -13.65
C ASN A 184 3.73 9.49 -14.79
N ASN A 185 4.82 10.05 -15.28
CA ASN A 185 5.52 9.51 -16.44
C ASN A 185 6.14 8.12 -16.25
N ASN A 186 6.23 7.62 -15.02
CA ASN A 186 6.91 6.36 -14.70
C ASN A 186 5.97 5.25 -14.22
N GLU A 187 4.67 5.50 -14.15
CA GLU A 187 3.71 4.53 -13.61
C GLU A 187 2.54 4.32 -14.57
N LEU A 188 2.23 3.03 -14.79
CA LEU A 188 1.02 2.59 -15.46
C LEU A 188 0.13 1.86 -14.45
N SER A 189 -1.06 2.40 -14.19
CA SER A 189 -2.13 1.62 -13.58
C SER A 189 -2.96 0.98 -14.69
N ILE A 190 -3.17 -0.33 -14.62
CA ILE A 190 -3.86 -1.09 -15.65
C ILE A 190 -4.86 -2.06 -15.00
N MET A 191 -6.07 -2.08 -15.50
CA MET A 191 -7.10 -3.03 -15.15
C MET A 191 -7.20 -4.09 -16.24
N THR A 192 -6.98 -5.35 -15.89
CA THR A 192 -7.02 -6.46 -16.86
C THR A 192 -8.32 -7.24 -16.82
N GLY A 193 -9.11 -7.05 -15.77
CA GLY A 193 -10.44 -7.62 -15.59
C GLY A 193 -11.29 -6.78 -14.67
N ARG A 194 -12.59 -6.97 -14.69
CA ARG A 194 -13.57 -6.35 -13.81
C ARG A 194 -14.38 -7.41 -13.10
N GLY A 195 -14.65 -7.19 -11.83
CA GLY A 195 -15.49 -8.03 -11.00
C GLY A 195 -14.73 -9.09 -10.23
N CYS A 196 -15.27 -9.43 -9.06
CA CYS A 196 -14.76 -10.43 -8.15
C CYS A 196 -15.82 -11.52 -7.92
N PRO A 197 -15.51 -12.82 -8.04
CA PRO A 197 -16.49 -13.90 -7.87
C PRO A 197 -16.73 -14.22 -6.39
N PHE A 198 -15.94 -13.66 -5.49
CA PHE A 198 -16.05 -13.92 -4.06
C PHE A 198 -17.15 -13.09 -3.41
N HIS A 199 -17.73 -13.62 -2.35
CA HIS A 199 -18.85 -13.00 -1.62
C HIS A 199 -18.44 -12.66 -0.19
N CYS A 200 -17.26 -12.01 -0.04
CA CYS A 200 -16.79 -11.58 1.26
C CYS A 200 -17.80 -10.63 1.90
N THR A 201 -18.20 -10.92 3.15
CA THR A 201 -19.32 -10.24 3.82
C THR A 201 -19.06 -8.77 4.13
N PHE A 202 -17.81 -8.34 4.09
CA PHE A 202 -17.34 -6.97 4.33
C PHE A 202 -17.04 -6.18 3.05
N CYS A 203 -16.96 -6.85 1.90
CA CYS A 203 -16.47 -6.26 0.66
C CYS A 203 -17.61 -5.77 -0.23
N HIS A 204 -17.45 -4.55 -0.74
CA HIS A 204 -18.41 -3.90 -1.63
C HIS A 204 -18.38 -4.47 -3.06
N GLU A 205 -17.18 -4.78 -3.57
CA GLU A 205 -16.98 -5.20 -4.96
C GLU A 205 -17.78 -6.46 -5.35
N GLY A 206 -17.84 -7.45 -4.48
CA GLY A 206 -18.62 -8.67 -4.71
C GLY A 206 -20.12 -8.46 -4.82
N HIS A 207 -20.66 -7.29 -4.46
CA HIS A 207 -22.07 -6.95 -4.56
C HIS A 207 -22.42 -6.22 -5.85
N HIS A 208 -21.54 -5.35 -6.35
CA HIS A 208 -21.77 -4.52 -7.53
C HIS A 208 -21.34 -5.15 -8.83
N THR A 209 -20.25 -5.91 -8.84
CA THR A 209 -19.63 -6.46 -10.05
C THR A 209 -19.43 -7.96 -9.97
N ARG A 210 -20.51 -8.71 -9.72
CA ARG A 210 -20.45 -10.17 -9.59
C ARG A 210 -20.00 -10.90 -10.87
N LYS A 211 -20.26 -10.30 -12.04
CA LYS A 211 -19.87 -10.89 -13.33
C LYS A 211 -18.42 -10.56 -13.63
N VAL A 212 -17.58 -11.57 -13.50
CA VAL A 212 -16.16 -11.46 -13.86
C VAL A 212 -16.01 -11.42 -15.38
N ARG A 213 -15.28 -10.43 -15.88
CA ARG A 213 -14.94 -10.25 -17.29
C ARG A 213 -13.47 -9.88 -17.41
N PHE A 214 -12.83 -10.33 -18.48
CA PHE A 214 -11.41 -10.07 -18.70
C PHE A 214 -11.19 -9.43 -20.06
N ARG A 215 -10.16 -8.60 -20.12
CA ARG A 215 -9.53 -8.21 -21.38
C ARG A 215 -8.71 -9.38 -21.92
N SER A 216 -8.54 -9.49 -23.22
CA SER A 216 -7.63 -10.47 -23.78
C SER A 216 -6.19 -10.22 -23.34
N VAL A 217 -5.40 -11.28 -23.21
CA VAL A 217 -3.96 -11.15 -22.86
C VAL A 217 -3.24 -10.27 -23.87
N LYS A 218 -3.57 -10.40 -25.15
CA LYS A 218 -3.02 -9.55 -26.22
C LYS A 218 -3.32 -8.08 -26.00
N ASN A 219 -4.56 -7.75 -25.67
CA ASN A 219 -4.97 -6.36 -25.44
C ASN A 219 -4.22 -5.74 -24.23
N VAL A 220 -4.10 -6.47 -23.12
CA VAL A 220 -3.35 -6.05 -21.94
C VAL A 220 -1.88 -5.82 -22.27
N LEU A 221 -1.21 -6.77 -22.91
CA LEU A 221 0.20 -6.63 -23.26
C LEU A 221 0.47 -5.52 -24.26
N SER A 222 -0.45 -5.28 -25.21
CA SER A 222 -0.34 -4.17 -26.16
C SER A 222 -0.40 -2.80 -25.47
N GLU A 223 -1.23 -2.61 -24.45
CA GLU A 223 -1.27 -1.37 -23.66
C GLU A 223 0.04 -1.14 -22.90
N ILE A 224 0.57 -2.20 -22.27
CA ILE A 224 1.85 -2.13 -21.56
C ILE A 224 2.99 -1.79 -22.53
N GLU A 225 3.04 -2.45 -23.67
CA GLU A 225 4.04 -2.20 -24.70
C GLU A 225 3.97 -0.75 -25.22
N LEU A 226 2.77 -0.25 -25.51
CA LEU A 226 2.56 1.15 -25.91
C LEU A 226 3.07 2.12 -24.85
N PHE A 227 2.73 1.87 -23.58
CA PHE A 227 3.20 2.69 -22.46
C PHE A 227 4.74 2.70 -22.38
N LEU A 228 5.38 1.54 -22.49
CA LEU A 228 6.85 1.41 -22.42
C LEU A 228 7.53 2.11 -23.59
N ASN A 229 6.99 2.00 -24.79
CA ASN A 229 7.51 2.64 -26.00
C ASN A 229 7.46 4.17 -25.91
N ASN A 230 6.37 4.74 -25.38
CA ASN A 230 6.23 6.18 -25.16
C ASN A 230 7.18 6.72 -24.07
N ARG A 231 7.75 5.84 -23.25
CA ARG A 231 8.63 6.18 -22.11
C ARG A 231 10.03 5.59 -22.24
N LYS A 232 10.57 5.59 -23.45
CA LYS A 232 11.84 4.95 -23.81
C LYS A 232 13.01 5.29 -22.90
N TYR A 233 13.09 6.52 -22.40
CA TYR A 233 14.18 6.99 -21.54
C TYR A 233 13.83 7.03 -20.05
N ALA A 234 12.61 6.68 -19.66
CA ALA A 234 12.21 6.64 -18.26
C ALA A 234 12.95 5.53 -17.51
N ARG A 235 13.27 5.80 -16.25
CA ARG A 235 13.82 4.81 -15.30
C ARG A 235 12.81 4.56 -14.19
N ASN A 236 12.96 3.45 -13.49
CA ASN A 236 12.10 3.09 -12.36
C ASN A 236 10.61 3.03 -12.76
N ILE A 237 10.33 2.39 -13.89
CA ILE A 237 8.96 2.17 -14.36
C ILE A 237 8.26 1.18 -13.41
N TYR A 238 7.01 1.50 -13.10
CA TYR A 238 6.18 0.67 -12.26
C TYR A 238 4.82 0.41 -12.89
N ILE A 239 4.38 -0.85 -12.92
CA ILE A 239 3.08 -1.26 -13.46
C ILE A 239 2.22 -1.81 -12.34
N LEU A 240 1.06 -1.22 -12.13
CA LEU A 240 0.09 -1.64 -11.13
C LEU A 240 -1.08 -2.34 -11.83
N PHE A 241 -1.22 -3.64 -11.63
CA PHE A 241 -2.45 -4.34 -11.96
C PHE A 241 -3.47 -4.07 -10.87
N THR A 242 -4.56 -3.38 -11.22
CA THR A 242 -5.60 -2.90 -10.30
C THR A 242 -6.85 -3.79 -10.32
N ASP A 243 -6.70 -5.02 -10.75
CA ASP A 243 -7.79 -6.00 -10.73
C ASP A 243 -8.18 -6.34 -9.29
N ASP A 244 -9.47 -6.49 -8.99
CA ASP A 244 -9.96 -6.97 -7.68
C ASP A 244 -9.33 -8.31 -7.26
N THR A 245 -8.99 -9.14 -8.23
CA THR A 245 -8.22 -10.38 -8.03
C THR A 245 -7.56 -10.80 -9.34
N PHE A 246 -6.25 -10.57 -9.44
CA PHE A 246 -5.46 -10.96 -10.62
C PHE A 246 -5.33 -12.49 -10.76
N THR A 247 -5.30 -13.21 -9.63
CA THR A 247 -4.98 -14.67 -9.55
C THR A 247 -6.20 -15.58 -9.68
N LEU A 248 -7.17 -15.28 -10.54
CA LEU A 248 -8.39 -16.09 -10.68
C LEU A 248 -8.22 -17.29 -11.63
N ILE A 249 -7.51 -17.12 -12.75
CA ILE A 249 -7.41 -18.12 -13.81
C ILE A 249 -5.93 -18.44 -14.05
N PRO A 250 -5.44 -19.64 -13.65
CA PRO A 250 -4.03 -19.99 -13.72
C PRO A 250 -3.39 -19.84 -15.11
N GLN A 251 -4.08 -20.29 -16.16
CA GLN A 251 -3.57 -20.16 -17.52
C GLN A 251 -3.43 -18.70 -17.95
N ARG A 252 -4.38 -17.85 -17.58
CA ARG A 252 -4.32 -16.41 -17.87
C ARG A 252 -3.14 -15.73 -17.16
N VAL A 253 -2.93 -16.06 -15.87
CA VAL A 253 -1.78 -15.56 -15.10
C VAL A 253 -0.48 -15.95 -15.79
N LYS A 254 -0.35 -17.24 -16.20
CA LYS A 254 0.80 -17.73 -16.94
C LYS A 254 1.04 -16.94 -18.22
N ASP A 255 0.01 -16.78 -19.05
CA ASP A 255 0.13 -16.12 -20.37
C ASP A 255 0.53 -14.63 -20.22
N ILE A 256 -0.05 -13.91 -19.25
CA ILE A 256 0.35 -12.53 -18.94
C ILE A 256 1.80 -12.50 -18.47
N CYS A 257 2.18 -13.34 -17.52
CA CYS A 257 3.55 -13.41 -16.98
C CYS A 257 4.59 -13.75 -18.06
N GLU A 258 4.29 -14.63 -18.98
CA GLU A 258 5.16 -14.93 -20.14
C GLU A 258 5.32 -13.70 -21.05
N GLY A 259 4.25 -12.94 -21.27
CA GLY A 259 4.30 -11.67 -21.99
C GLY A 259 5.16 -10.62 -21.27
N LEU A 260 4.96 -10.45 -19.96
CA LEU A 260 5.76 -9.52 -19.15
C LEU A 260 7.24 -9.90 -19.14
N LYS A 261 7.58 -11.18 -19.07
CA LYS A 261 8.98 -11.67 -19.18
C LYS A 261 9.61 -11.27 -20.51
N LYS A 262 8.85 -11.30 -21.62
CA LYS A 262 9.35 -10.85 -22.94
C LYS A 262 9.59 -9.34 -22.93
N LEU A 263 8.63 -8.53 -22.49
CA LEU A 263 8.75 -7.07 -22.43
C LEU A 263 9.91 -6.63 -21.53
N ARG A 264 10.16 -7.33 -20.43
CA ARG A 264 11.28 -7.03 -19.51
C ARG A 264 12.67 -7.26 -20.11
N LYS A 265 12.81 -8.04 -21.17
CA LYS A 265 14.08 -8.18 -21.90
C LYS A 265 14.48 -6.90 -22.63
N GLU A 266 13.48 -6.08 -23.02
CA GLU A 266 13.67 -4.84 -23.76
C GLU A 266 13.73 -3.63 -22.82
N LYS A 267 12.93 -3.64 -21.77
CA LYS A 267 12.79 -2.54 -20.82
C LYS A 267 12.59 -3.05 -19.40
N ASP A 268 13.44 -2.61 -18.47
CA ASP A 268 13.28 -2.97 -17.06
C ASP A 268 12.13 -2.18 -16.41
N PHE A 269 11.28 -2.90 -15.68
CA PHE A 269 10.18 -2.37 -14.88
C PHE A 269 9.85 -3.28 -13.72
N ASN A 270 9.29 -2.71 -12.66
CA ASN A 270 8.71 -3.45 -11.54
C ASN A 270 7.19 -3.48 -11.68
N TRP A 271 6.55 -4.45 -11.05
CA TRP A 271 5.10 -4.54 -11.09
C TRP A 271 4.48 -5.14 -9.84
N PHE A 272 3.18 -4.88 -9.67
CA PHE A 272 2.34 -5.26 -8.55
C PHE A 272 1.06 -5.91 -9.03
N CYS A 273 0.53 -6.87 -8.24
CA CYS A 273 -0.82 -7.40 -8.40
C CYS A 273 -1.46 -7.78 -7.07
N GLU A 274 -2.78 -7.97 -7.08
CA GLU A 274 -3.55 -8.51 -5.97
C GLU A 274 -3.88 -9.98 -6.18
N GLY A 275 -3.75 -10.79 -5.12
CA GLY A 275 -3.98 -12.22 -5.15
C GLY A 275 -4.92 -12.70 -4.05
N HIS A 276 -5.69 -13.75 -4.35
CA HIS A 276 -6.55 -14.41 -3.39
C HIS A 276 -5.85 -15.65 -2.81
N ILE A 277 -5.82 -15.77 -1.48
CA ILE A 277 -5.09 -16.85 -0.77
C ILE A 277 -5.52 -18.23 -1.24
N HIS A 278 -6.83 -18.53 -1.22
CA HIS A 278 -7.33 -19.85 -1.59
C HIS A 278 -7.01 -20.23 -3.04
N THR A 279 -7.11 -19.30 -3.98
CA THR A 279 -6.75 -19.57 -5.39
C THR A 279 -5.26 -19.88 -5.55
N LEU A 280 -4.41 -19.14 -4.83
CA LEU A 280 -2.97 -19.38 -4.84
C LEU A 280 -2.55 -20.65 -4.09
N TYR A 281 -3.33 -21.05 -3.09
CA TYR A 281 -3.13 -22.34 -2.41
C TYR A 281 -3.45 -23.52 -3.31
N LEU A 282 -4.58 -23.45 -4.05
CA LEU A 282 -4.97 -24.50 -5.00
C LEU A 282 -4.07 -24.56 -6.23
N HIS A 283 -3.50 -23.43 -6.63
CA HIS A 283 -2.67 -23.27 -7.82
C HIS A 283 -1.35 -22.55 -7.50
N PRO A 284 -0.46 -23.17 -6.69
CA PRO A 284 0.76 -22.53 -6.22
C PRO A 284 1.77 -22.21 -7.33
N GLU A 285 1.65 -22.85 -8.49
CA GLU A 285 2.44 -22.54 -9.69
C GLU A 285 2.24 -21.09 -10.19
N MET A 286 1.10 -20.47 -9.91
CA MET A 286 0.89 -19.06 -10.24
C MET A 286 1.89 -18.15 -9.53
N ILE A 287 2.28 -18.50 -8.30
CA ILE A 287 3.26 -17.73 -7.54
C ILE A 287 4.62 -17.77 -8.24
N ASP A 288 5.00 -18.94 -8.79
CA ASP A 288 6.25 -19.09 -9.53
C ASP A 288 6.21 -18.25 -10.82
N TYR A 289 5.11 -18.28 -11.59
CA TYR A 289 4.96 -17.44 -12.79
C TYR A 289 5.06 -15.95 -12.46
N ILE A 290 4.40 -15.49 -11.39
CA ILE A 290 4.41 -14.11 -10.92
C ILE A 290 5.83 -13.68 -10.52
N ALA A 291 6.53 -14.50 -9.73
CA ALA A 291 7.89 -14.23 -9.30
C ALA A 291 8.89 -14.20 -10.46
N GLU A 292 8.84 -15.19 -11.36
CA GLU A 292 9.69 -15.27 -12.54
C GLU A 292 9.47 -14.10 -13.52
N ALA A 293 8.25 -13.58 -13.61
CA ALA A 293 7.93 -12.39 -14.39
C ALA A 293 8.42 -11.10 -13.71
N GLY A 294 8.98 -11.19 -12.49
CA GLY A 294 9.60 -10.10 -11.77
C GLY A 294 8.63 -9.20 -11.04
N ALA A 295 7.54 -9.76 -10.51
CA ALA A 295 6.69 -9.03 -9.58
C ALA A 295 7.52 -8.60 -8.36
N GLN A 296 7.53 -7.30 -8.08
CA GLN A 296 8.18 -6.78 -6.89
C GLN A 296 7.29 -6.97 -5.67
N ARG A 297 5.98 -6.75 -5.84
CA ARG A 297 5.00 -6.80 -4.77
C ARG A 297 3.78 -7.61 -5.16
N ILE A 298 3.26 -8.38 -4.19
CA ILE A 298 1.93 -8.97 -4.24
C ILE A 298 1.14 -8.52 -3.00
N GLN A 299 -0.13 -8.16 -3.18
CA GLN A 299 -1.05 -7.92 -2.08
C GLN A 299 -1.95 -9.15 -1.88
N LEU A 300 -2.07 -9.59 -0.63
CA LEU A 300 -2.85 -10.76 -0.26
C LEU A 300 -3.84 -10.39 0.83
N GLY A 301 -5.12 -10.64 0.60
CA GLY A 301 -6.14 -10.40 1.62
C GLY A 301 -6.13 -11.49 2.68
N ILE A 302 -5.58 -11.21 3.87
CA ILE A 302 -5.60 -12.12 5.03
C ILE A 302 -6.65 -11.74 6.06
N GLU A 303 -6.96 -10.49 6.22
CA GLU A 303 -8.02 -9.84 6.99
C GLU A 303 -8.02 -10.15 8.50
N ALA A 304 -7.80 -11.40 8.93
CA ALA A 304 -7.85 -11.81 10.32
C ALA A 304 -6.88 -12.95 10.65
N GLY A 305 -6.51 -13.07 11.92
CA GLY A 305 -5.65 -14.13 12.46
C GLY A 305 -6.43 -15.27 13.15
N THR A 306 -7.73 -15.36 12.98
CA THR A 306 -8.58 -16.44 13.53
C THR A 306 -9.50 -17.00 12.47
N GLN A 307 -9.70 -18.33 12.49
CA GLN A 307 -10.58 -18.99 11.53
C GLN A 307 -12.02 -18.53 11.68
N GLU A 308 -12.49 -18.35 12.91
CA GLU A 308 -13.85 -17.87 13.21
C GLU A 308 -14.17 -16.55 12.47
N VAL A 309 -13.25 -15.59 12.49
CA VAL A 309 -13.45 -14.31 11.80
C VAL A 309 -13.33 -14.45 10.28
N LEU A 310 -12.40 -15.30 9.78
CA LEU A 310 -12.31 -15.60 8.35
C LEU A 310 -13.58 -16.24 7.80
N ASP A 311 -14.19 -17.15 8.58
CA ASP A 311 -15.46 -17.80 8.23
C ASP A 311 -16.62 -16.80 8.24
N ALA A 312 -16.67 -15.91 9.24
CA ALA A 312 -17.66 -14.82 9.30
C ALA A 312 -17.52 -13.88 8.10
N TYR A 313 -16.30 -13.60 7.67
CA TYR A 313 -16.01 -12.81 6.47
C TYR A 313 -16.27 -13.55 5.16
N LYS A 314 -16.56 -14.85 5.21
CA LYS A 314 -16.66 -15.73 4.02
C LYS A 314 -15.46 -15.58 3.09
N LYS A 315 -14.27 -15.47 3.69
CA LYS A 315 -13.03 -15.27 2.93
C LYS A 315 -12.65 -16.49 2.09
N GLY A 316 -13.13 -17.68 2.47
CA GLY A 316 -12.86 -18.93 1.77
C GLY A 316 -11.43 -19.43 1.90
N SER A 317 -10.62 -18.85 2.79
CA SER A 317 -9.25 -19.26 3.08
C SER A 317 -9.10 -19.67 4.56
N THR A 318 -8.14 -20.54 4.84
CA THR A 318 -7.79 -20.98 6.19
C THR A 318 -6.48 -20.35 6.66
N ILE A 319 -6.26 -20.36 7.98
CA ILE A 319 -5.01 -19.91 8.61
C ILE A 319 -3.79 -20.65 8.02
N ASP A 320 -3.92 -21.96 7.78
CA ASP A 320 -2.82 -22.76 7.23
C ASP A 320 -2.56 -22.45 5.76
N GLU A 321 -3.59 -22.20 4.95
CA GLU A 321 -3.44 -21.73 3.57
C GLU A 321 -2.72 -20.38 3.51
N ILE A 322 -3.04 -19.44 4.41
CA ILE A 322 -2.33 -18.15 4.51
C ILE A 322 -0.85 -18.37 4.77
N LYS A 323 -0.49 -19.20 5.77
CA LYS A 323 0.91 -19.51 6.10
C LYS A 323 1.65 -20.17 4.93
N PHE A 324 0.99 -21.11 4.26
CA PHE A 324 1.54 -21.79 3.08
C PHE A 324 1.84 -20.79 1.96
N VAL A 325 0.87 -19.95 1.58
CA VAL A 325 1.01 -18.99 0.48
C VAL A 325 2.08 -17.95 0.79
N ILE A 326 2.13 -17.41 2.01
CA ILE A 326 3.19 -16.48 2.45
C ILE A 326 4.58 -17.11 2.32
N LYS A 327 4.74 -18.35 2.79
CA LYS A 327 6.01 -19.08 2.68
C LYS A 327 6.38 -19.33 1.22
N LYS A 328 5.45 -19.77 0.40
CA LYS A 328 5.66 -20.03 -1.04
C LYS A 328 6.05 -18.74 -1.78
N CYS A 329 5.38 -17.60 -1.54
CA CYS A 329 5.72 -16.31 -2.13
C CYS A 329 7.14 -15.87 -1.75
N ARG A 330 7.52 -16.00 -0.46
CA ARG A 330 8.88 -15.72 0.00
C ARG A 330 9.91 -16.59 -0.71
N ASP A 331 9.67 -17.91 -0.77
CA ASP A 331 10.60 -18.90 -1.33
C ASP A 331 10.74 -18.75 -2.85
N ALA A 332 9.69 -18.32 -3.54
CA ALA A 332 9.71 -17.96 -4.96
C ALA A 332 10.47 -16.64 -5.24
N GLY A 333 10.79 -15.84 -4.21
CA GLY A 333 11.59 -14.62 -4.35
C GLY A 333 10.79 -13.33 -4.52
N ILE A 334 9.49 -13.33 -4.27
CA ILE A 334 8.70 -12.08 -4.24
C ILE A 334 9.24 -11.17 -3.13
N GLN A 335 9.56 -9.94 -3.48
CA GLN A 335 10.28 -9.03 -2.58
C GLN A 335 9.38 -8.48 -1.48
N GLN A 336 8.14 -8.14 -1.80
CA GLN A 336 7.19 -7.56 -0.86
C GLN A 336 5.85 -8.29 -0.93
N ILE A 337 5.39 -8.78 0.21
CA ILE A 337 4.08 -9.40 0.40
C ILE A 337 3.31 -8.48 1.35
N TYR A 338 2.39 -7.70 0.81
CA TYR A 338 1.58 -6.78 1.61
C TYR A 338 0.25 -7.44 1.97
N SER A 339 -0.19 -7.24 3.21
CA SER A 339 -1.48 -7.74 3.69
C SER A 339 -2.03 -6.83 4.77
N ASN A 340 -3.35 -6.86 4.96
CA ASN A 340 -4.02 -6.09 6.01
C ASN A 340 -4.64 -7.02 7.06
N ILE A 341 -4.72 -6.53 8.30
CA ILE A 341 -5.58 -7.07 9.35
C ILE A 341 -6.63 -6.02 9.69
N ILE A 342 -7.89 -6.44 9.66
CA ILE A 342 -9.05 -5.59 9.94
C ILE A 342 -9.39 -5.66 11.43
N LEU A 343 -9.44 -4.52 12.10
CA LEU A 343 -9.88 -4.38 13.49
C LEU A 343 -11.25 -3.70 13.56
N GLY A 344 -12.06 -4.07 14.55
CA GLY A 344 -13.42 -3.52 14.71
C GLY A 344 -14.48 -4.11 13.78
N GLY A 345 -14.16 -5.19 13.07
CA GLY A 345 -15.10 -5.96 12.25
C GLY A 345 -15.81 -7.08 13.02
N ALA A 346 -16.17 -8.17 12.31
CA ALA A 346 -16.92 -9.28 12.88
C ALA A 346 -16.31 -9.85 14.17
N TYR A 347 -17.12 -9.94 15.22
CA TYR A 347 -16.80 -10.52 16.54
C TYR A 347 -15.57 -9.91 17.22
N PHE A 348 -15.19 -8.69 16.86
CA PHE A 348 -13.99 -8.07 17.39
C PHE A 348 -14.07 -7.88 18.91
N SER A 349 -13.04 -8.39 19.60
CA SER A 349 -12.89 -8.37 21.05
C SER A 349 -11.39 -8.27 21.42
N LYS A 350 -11.09 -8.07 22.69
CA LYS A 350 -9.70 -8.10 23.18
C LYS A 350 -9.01 -9.44 22.90
N GLU A 351 -9.75 -10.54 22.97
CA GLU A 351 -9.20 -11.88 22.66
C GLU A 351 -8.82 -11.99 21.18
N ILE A 352 -9.71 -11.56 20.27
CA ILE A 352 -9.45 -11.53 18.83
C ILE A 352 -8.26 -10.61 18.51
N TYR A 353 -8.14 -9.45 19.19
CA TYR A 353 -6.99 -8.58 19.04
C TYR A 353 -5.68 -9.31 19.38
N ILE A 354 -5.60 -10.00 20.53
CA ILE A 354 -4.41 -10.75 20.95
C ILE A 354 -4.03 -11.83 19.92
N LYS A 355 -5.02 -12.57 19.42
CA LYS A 355 -4.81 -13.60 18.40
C LYS A 355 -4.32 -12.99 17.07
N ASN A 356 -4.94 -11.89 16.63
CA ASN A 356 -4.52 -11.16 15.44
C ASN A 356 -3.07 -10.67 15.54
N LEU A 357 -2.68 -10.08 16.69
CA LEU A 357 -1.31 -9.60 16.91
C LEU A 357 -0.30 -10.76 16.91
N ALA A 358 -0.63 -11.88 17.57
CA ALA A 358 0.23 -13.07 17.57
C ALA A 358 0.40 -13.63 16.16
N PHE A 359 -0.67 -13.75 15.39
CA PHE A 359 -0.64 -14.21 14.01
C PHE A 359 0.16 -13.28 13.09
N ALA A 360 -0.02 -11.96 13.21
CA ALA A 360 0.77 -11.00 12.45
C ALA A 360 2.27 -11.13 12.72
N LYS A 361 2.68 -11.29 14.00
CA LYS A 361 4.08 -11.55 14.37
C LYS A 361 4.59 -12.88 13.79
N GLU A 362 3.76 -13.93 13.76
CA GLU A 362 4.09 -15.20 13.10
C GLU A 362 4.34 -15.02 11.60
N LEU A 363 3.46 -14.29 10.90
CA LEU A 363 3.63 -14.02 9.47
C LEU A 363 4.88 -13.19 9.16
N LEU A 364 5.22 -12.20 10.00
CA LEU A 364 6.48 -11.46 9.88
C LEU A 364 7.69 -12.40 10.01
N SER A 365 7.66 -13.33 10.97
CA SER A 365 8.72 -14.34 11.13
C SER A 365 8.83 -15.28 9.95
N LEU A 366 7.70 -15.79 9.45
CA LEU A 366 7.65 -16.66 8.26
C LEU A 366 8.17 -15.92 7.03
N GLY A 367 7.85 -14.65 6.89
CA GLY A 367 8.23 -13.82 5.76
C GLY A 367 9.69 -13.42 5.71
N LYS A 368 10.41 -13.43 6.83
CA LYS A 368 11.83 -13.05 6.90
C LYS A 368 12.15 -11.74 6.16
N GLY A 369 11.35 -10.69 6.42
CA GLY A 369 11.50 -9.38 5.81
C GLY A 369 10.81 -9.20 4.45
N THR A 370 10.00 -10.18 3.98
CA THR A 370 9.15 -9.99 2.78
C THR A 370 7.76 -9.50 3.13
N VAL A 371 7.25 -9.86 4.31
CA VAL A 371 5.88 -9.57 4.72
C VAL A 371 5.78 -8.21 5.37
N GLU A 372 4.79 -7.44 4.96
CA GLU A 372 4.34 -6.21 5.60
C GLU A 372 2.86 -6.32 5.96
N ILE A 373 2.53 -6.03 7.21
CA ILE A 373 1.15 -6.08 7.71
C ILE A 373 0.66 -4.65 7.96
N GLY A 374 -0.41 -4.27 7.25
CA GLY A 374 -1.19 -3.08 7.52
C GLY A 374 -2.24 -3.36 8.60
N VAL A 375 -2.50 -2.37 9.44
CA VAL A 375 -3.58 -2.40 10.43
C VAL A 375 -4.63 -1.41 9.97
N VAL A 376 -5.84 -1.89 9.72
CA VAL A 376 -6.94 -1.06 9.20
C VAL A 376 -8.19 -1.21 10.06
N ALA A 377 -8.94 -0.11 10.21
CA ALA A 377 -10.27 -0.20 10.79
C ALA A 377 -11.22 -0.88 9.81
N TYR A 378 -12.19 -1.62 10.34
CA TYR A 378 -13.32 -2.04 9.53
C TYR A 378 -14.11 -0.83 9.04
N TRP A 379 -14.34 -0.80 7.73
CA TRP A 379 -15.19 0.19 7.07
C TRP A 379 -16.56 -0.44 6.79
N PRO A 380 -17.65 0.12 7.31
CA PRO A 380 -19.00 -0.41 7.09
C PRO A 380 -19.51 -0.03 5.70
N LEU A 381 -18.85 -0.55 4.66
CA LEU A 381 -19.21 -0.27 3.27
C LEU A 381 -20.68 -0.63 3.00
N PRO A 382 -21.40 0.19 2.23
CA PRO A 382 -22.82 0.00 2.00
C PRO A 382 -23.10 -1.30 1.23
N GLU A 383 -24.32 -1.83 1.41
CA GLU A 383 -24.83 -3.04 0.75
C GLU A 383 -24.11 -4.35 1.11
N THR A 384 -23.09 -4.31 1.96
CA THR A 384 -22.40 -5.52 2.45
C THR A 384 -23.26 -6.25 3.49
N ASP A 385 -23.06 -7.58 3.64
CA ASP A 385 -23.84 -8.38 4.62
C ASP A 385 -23.60 -7.88 6.05
N ILE A 386 -22.37 -7.51 6.40
CA ILE A 386 -22.05 -6.97 7.72
C ILE A 386 -22.75 -5.63 7.97
N THR A 387 -22.77 -4.73 7.00
CA THR A 387 -23.39 -3.41 7.14
C THR A 387 -24.90 -3.51 7.24
N ASN A 388 -25.52 -4.45 6.51
CA ASN A 388 -26.95 -4.68 6.54
C ASN A 388 -27.40 -5.43 7.80
N ASN A 389 -26.54 -6.27 8.39
CA ASN A 389 -26.85 -7.12 9.52
C ASN A 389 -25.81 -7.01 10.65
N PRO A 390 -25.48 -5.80 11.15
CA PRO A 390 -24.35 -5.60 12.06
C PRO A 390 -24.48 -6.38 13.37
N GLN A 391 -25.71 -6.58 13.88
CA GLN A 391 -25.94 -7.32 15.13
C GLN A 391 -25.52 -8.80 15.00
N LYS A 392 -25.68 -9.41 13.82
CA LYS A 392 -25.23 -10.79 13.53
C LYS A 392 -23.71 -10.93 13.72
N TYR A 393 -22.96 -9.85 13.52
CA TYR A 393 -21.52 -9.80 13.64
C TYR A 393 -21.04 -9.14 14.93
N SER A 394 -21.95 -8.91 15.89
CA SER A 394 -21.66 -8.28 17.20
C SER A 394 -21.05 -6.90 17.10
N ILE A 395 -21.42 -6.10 16.09
CA ILE A 395 -20.93 -4.73 15.89
C ILE A 395 -22.09 -3.74 15.83
N LYS A 396 -21.77 -2.48 16.16
CA LYS A 396 -22.62 -1.30 15.99
C LYS A 396 -21.93 -0.32 15.05
N ILE A 397 -22.62 0.09 13.99
CA ILE A 397 -22.13 1.07 13.03
C ILE A 397 -22.47 2.47 13.53
N LEU A 398 -21.49 3.38 13.55
CA LEU A 398 -21.63 4.72 14.10
C LEU A 398 -21.94 5.78 13.04
N ASP A 399 -21.37 5.64 11.85
CA ASP A 399 -21.53 6.58 10.75
C ASP A 399 -21.84 5.84 9.44
N LYS A 400 -23.13 5.66 9.16
CA LYS A 400 -23.58 4.98 7.93
C LYS A 400 -23.49 5.85 6.68
N GLU A 401 -23.37 7.18 6.85
CA GLU A 401 -23.30 8.14 5.76
C GLU A 401 -21.86 8.58 5.45
N PHE A 402 -20.88 8.09 6.18
CA PHE A 402 -19.46 8.42 6.04
C PHE A 402 -19.14 9.92 6.14
N LEU A 403 -19.95 10.67 6.89
CA LEU A 403 -19.77 12.12 7.05
C LEU A 403 -18.53 12.46 7.88
N THR A 404 -18.10 11.55 8.76
CA THR A 404 -16.93 11.70 9.62
C THR A 404 -15.79 10.75 9.28
N ALA A 405 -15.96 9.95 8.23
CA ALA A 405 -14.99 8.93 7.84
C ALA A 405 -13.68 9.57 7.35
N ASN A 406 -12.58 9.23 8.00
CA ASN A 406 -11.24 9.72 7.64
C ASN A 406 -10.12 8.68 7.82
N GLY A 407 -10.46 7.44 8.25
CA GLY A 407 -9.52 6.35 8.49
C GLY A 407 -8.61 6.50 9.72
N ASP A 408 -8.72 7.60 10.47
CA ASP A 408 -7.89 7.85 11.64
C ASP A 408 -8.39 7.12 12.89
N PHE A 409 -9.67 6.72 12.87
CA PHE A 409 -10.31 6.01 13.98
C PHE A 409 -11.41 5.03 13.50
N ALA A 410 -11.79 4.09 14.37
CA ALA A 410 -12.79 3.09 14.07
C ALA A 410 -14.19 3.70 13.80
N GLN A 411 -14.89 3.15 12.82
CA GLN A 411 -16.26 3.52 12.46
C GLN A 411 -17.32 2.64 13.12
N THR A 412 -16.86 1.71 13.97
CA THR A 412 -17.70 0.74 14.66
C THR A 412 -17.39 0.67 16.14
N GLU A 413 -18.34 0.11 16.89
CA GLU A 413 -18.21 -0.34 18.27
C GLU A 413 -18.64 -1.80 18.35
N THR A 414 -18.26 -2.49 19.42
CA THR A 414 -18.80 -3.80 19.78
C THR A 414 -19.56 -3.69 21.11
N ASN A 415 -20.11 -4.81 21.61
CA ASN A 415 -20.77 -4.79 22.92
C ASN A 415 -19.81 -4.47 24.09
N GLU A 416 -18.52 -4.74 23.91
CA GLU A 416 -17.49 -4.62 24.95
C GLU A 416 -16.53 -3.44 24.70
N LEU A 417 -16.40 -2.97 23.45
CA LEU A 417 -15.37 -2.03 23.04
C LEU A 417 -15.98 -0.83 22.34
N THR A 418 -15.61 0.35 22.81
CA THR A 418 -15.94 1.61 22.16
C THR A 418 -15.07 1.82 20.92
N ARG A 419 -15.43 2.78 20.05
CA ARG A 419 -14.58 3.20 18.92
C ARG A 419 -13.18 3.60 19.34
N TRP A 420 -13.03 4.20 20.52
CA TRP A 420 -11.74 4.63 21.07
C TRP A 420 -10.88 3.43 21.47
N ASP A 421 -11.47 2.41 22.11
CA ASP A 421 -10.76 1.18 22.45
C ASP A 421 -10.23 0.50 21.19
N ILE A 422 -11.05 0.40 20.14
CA ILE A 422 -10.65 -0.18 18.85
C ILE A 422 -9.53 0.66 18.21
N SER A 423 -9.64 1.99 18.23
CA SER A 423 -8.63 2.89 17.68
C SER A 423 -7.31 2.80 18.46
N PHE A 424 -7.35 2.63 19.78
CA PHE A 424 -6.16 2.38 20.58
C PHE A 424 -5.53 1.02 20.28
N PHE A 425 -6.32 -0.03 20.04
CA PHE A 425 -5.80 -1.32 19.60
C PHE A 425 -5.11 -1.23 18.23
N MET A 426 -5.62 -0.40 17.31
CA MET A 426 -4.95 -0.15 16.03
C MET A 426 -3.55 0.45 16.25
N GLN A 427 -3.45 1.51 17.06
CA GLN A 427 -2.16 2.14 17.39
C GLN A 427 -1.22 1.18 18.13
N ASP A 428 -1.74 0.42 19.06
CA ASP A 428 -0.95 -0.56 19.83
C ASP A 428 -0.39 -1.65 18.93
N MET A 429 -1.22 -2.21 18.04
CA MET A 429 -0.79 -3.21 17.07
C MET A 429 0.32 -2.66 16.15
N GLU A 430 0.17 -1.46 15.60
CA GLU A 430 1.20 -0.81 14.79
C GLU A 430 2.54 -0.69 15.56
N LYS A 431 2.50 -0.21 16.80
CA LYS A 431 3.69 -0.09 17.66
C LYS A 431 4.31 -1.44 17.97
N GLU A 432 3.50 -2.44 18.30
CA GLU A 432 3.97 -3.79 18.62
C GLU A 432 4.58 -4.50 17.41
N LEU A 433 4.01 -4.32 16.21
CA LEU A 433 4.60 -4.85 14.98
C LEU A 433 5.93 -4.15 14.66
N GLN A 434 6.01 -2.83 14.81
CA GLN A 434 7.27 -2.09 14.62
C GLN A 434 8.36 -2.56 15.59
N LYS A 435 8.05 -2.71 16.90
CA LYS A 435 8.98 -3.26 17.88
C LYS A 435 9.45 -4.66 17.51
N TYR A 436 8.52 -5.50 17.02
CA TYR A 436 8.85 -6.86 16.62
C TYR A 436 9.77 -6.89 15.39
N MET A 437 9.49 -6.07 14.37
CA MET A 437 10.35 -5.91 13.20
C MET A 437 11.75 -5.42 13.57
N GLN A 438 11.86 -4.42 14.46
CA GLN A 438 13.13 -3.93 14.99
C GLN A 438 13.91 -5.03 15.73
N LYS A 439 13.22 -5.85 16.53
CA LYS A 439 13.82 -7.01 17.20
C LYS A 439 14.38 -8.01 16.20
N MET A 440 13.62 -8.35 15.15
CA MET A 440 14.08 -9.27 14.10
C MET A 440 15.32 -8.73 13.36
N LEU A 441 15.36 -7.42 13.09
CA LEU A 441 16.54 -6.77 12.50
C LEU A 441 17.75 -6.84 13.43
N LYS A 442 17.59 -6.53 14.72
CA LYS A 442 18.64 -6.61 15.73
C LYS A 442 19.18 -8.03 15.92
N ASN A 443 18.31 -9.03 15.82
CA ASN A 443 18.68 -10.42 15.98
C ASN A 443 19.25 -11.09 14.72
N ASN A 444 19.47 -10.34 13.62
CA ASN A 444 19.91 -10.89 12.33
C ASN A 444 18.98 -11.97 11.76
N GLU A 445 17.69 -11.88 12.05
CA GLU A 445 16.69 -12.82 11.53
C GLU A 445 16.33 -12.54 10.06
N ILE A 446 16.69 -11.35 9.56
CA ILE A 446 16.46 -10.90 8.19
C ILE A 446 17.75 -11.02 7.38
N PRO A 447 17.74 -11.62 6.17
CA PRO A 447 18.92 -11.71 5.32
C PRO A 447 19.51 -10.33 4.99
N THR A 448 20.83 -10.16 5.16
CA THR A 448 21.56 -8.89 4.93
C THR A 448 21.29 -8.32 3.53
N LYS A 449 21.28 -9.18 2.49
CA LYS A 449 20.97 -8.78 1.12
C LYS A 449 19.60 -8.09 1.03
N ARG A 450 18.57 -8.60 1.73
CA ARG A 450 17.24 -8.00 1.77
C ARG A 450 17.29 -6.62 2.41
N VAL A 451 17.95 -6.51 3.57
CA VAL A 451 18.07 -5.25 4.32
C VAL A 451 18.66 -4.14 3.45
N LEU A 452 19.71 -4.44 2.68
CA LEU A 452 20.49 -3.42 2.00
C LEU A 452 20.14 -3.23 0.51
N THR A 453 19.57 -4.24 -0.12
CA THR A 453 19.22 -4.17 -1.54
C THR A 453 17.74 -3.87 -1.75
N TRP A 454 16.86 -4.51 -1.03
CA TRP A 454 15.42 -4.46 -1.29
C TRP A 454 14.71 -3.38 -0.48
N PHE A 455 15.01 -3.21 0.80
CA PHE A 455 14.32 -2.22 1.63
C PHE A 455 14.47 -0.77 1.12
N PRO A 456 15.66 -0.32 0.65
CA PRO A 456 15.77 1.00 0.01
C PRO A 456 14.95 1.11 -1.28
N GLN A 457 14.83 0.03 -2.07
CA GLN A 457 13.97 0.01 -3.26
C GLN A 457 12.48 0.12 -2.89
N GLU A 458 12.05 -0.58 -1.84
CA GLU A 458 10.69 -0.47 -1.31
C GLU A 458 10.34 0.95 -0.86
N ALA A 459 11.31 1.72 -0.34
CA ALA A 459 11.12 3.12 0.04
C ALA A 459 10.84 4.05 -1.15
N THR A 460 11.22 3.67 -2.37
CA THR A 460 10.93 4.42 -3.60
C THR A 460 9.54 4.11 -4.15
N LEU A 461 8.91 3.03 -3.71
CA LEU A 461 7.51 2.76 -3.99
C LEU A 461 6.63 3.76 -3.23
N LYS A 462 5.45 4.04 -3.74
CA LYS A 462 4.52 5.04 -3.17
C LYS A 462 4.14 4.81 -1.70
N SER A 463 4.32 3.62 -1.17
CA SER A 463 4.25 3.32 0.26
C SER A 463 5.67 3.14 0.80
N ILE A 464 6.05 3.91 1.79
CA ILE A 464 7.31 3.70 2.52
C ILE A 464 7.28 2.28 3.07
N GLY A 465 8.23 1.45 2.65
CA GLY A 465 8.35 0.08 3.14
C GLY A 465 8.49 0.09 4.67
N ARG A 466 7.68 -0.67 5.37
CA ARG A 466 7.68 -0.72 6.84
C ARG A 466 9.02 -1.20 7.39
N TRP A 467 9.67 -2.12 6.71
CA TRP A 467 10.99 -2.61 7.08
C TRP A 467 12.06 -1.53 6.93
N TRP A 468 12.04 -0.79 5.84
CA TRP A 468 12.94 0.36 5.65
C TRP A 468 12.71 1.42 6.71
N TYR A 469 11.46 1.74 7.02
CA TYR A 469 11.12 2.69 8.08
C TYR A 469 11.70 2.25 9.43
N CYS A 470 11.52 0.97 9.81
CA CYS A 470 12.08 0.43 11.06
C CYS A 470 13.61 0.52 11.08
N LEU A 471 14.28 0.16 9.97
CA LEU A 471 15.74 0.21 9.88
C LEU A 471 16.27 1.66 9.93
N SER A 472 15.61 2.60 9.28
CA SER A 472 16.01 4.02 9.28
C SER A 472 15.97 4.67 10.67
N LYS A 473 15.21 4.11 11.60
CA LYS A 473 15.20 4.53 13.02
C LYS A 473 16.34 3.96 13.86
N MET A 474 17.18 3.11 13.27
CA MET A 474 18.31 2.46 13.94
C MET A 474 19.62 2.76 13.17
N PRO A 475 20.20 3.98 13.33
CA PRO A 475 21.31 4.43 12.50
C PRO A 475 22.58 3.57 12.66
N HIS A 476 22.84 2.99 13.83
CA HIS A 476 23.95 2.07 14.05
C HIS A 476 23.79 0.78 13.26
N LEU A 477 22.57 0.24 13.22
CA LEU A 477 22.27 -1.00 12.50
C LEU A 477 22.37 -0.77 10.97
N LEU A 478 21.86 0.35 10.48
CA LEU A 478 22.00 0.73 9.09
C LEU A 478 23.46 0.90 8.68
N ALA A 479 24.27 1.57 9.52
CA ALA A 479 25.70 1.74 9.28
C ALA A 479 26.44 0.39 9.31
N TYR A 480 26.13 -0.48 10.26
CA TYR A 480 26.69 -1.83 10.37
C TYR A 480 26.47 -2.64 9.07
N TYR A 481 25.24 -2.72 8.59
CA TYR A 481 24.92 -3.45 7.36
C TYR A 481 25.59 -2.83 6.12
N ASN A 482 25.61 -1.50 6.02
CA ASN A 482 26.25 -0.82 4.89
C ASN A 482 27.75 -1.15 4.80
N ILE A 483 28.46 -1.14 5.93
CA ILE A 483 29.90 -1.47 5.95
C ILE A 483 30.13 -2.94 5.56
N LEU A 484 29.29 -3.86 6.04
CA LEU A 484 29.38 -5.27 5.65
C LEU A 484 29.09 -5.48 4.15
N LEU A 485 28.15 -4.72 3.58
CA LEU A 485 27.81 -4.82 2.15
C LEU A 485 28.96 -4.37 1.25
N LEU A 486 29.73 -3.36 1.66
CA LEU A 486 30.91 -2.91 0.94
C LEU A 486 32.02 -3.97 0.87
N GLY A 487 31.93 -5.02 1.71
CA GLY A 487 32.87 -6.14 1.70
C GLY A 487 34.22 -5.84 2.38
N GLU A 488 34.38 -4.64 2.96
CA GLU A 488 35.61 -4.18 3.62
C GLU A 488 35.75 -4.73 5.06
N ALA A 489 34.65 -5.20 5.63
CA ALA A 489 34.61 -5.72 6.98
C ALA A 489 33.85 -7.05 7.08
N LYS A 490 34.08 -7.76 8.18
CA LYS A 490 33.51 -9.07 8.50
C LYS A 490 32.90 -9.08 9.89
N THR A 491 32.12 -10.10 10.19
CA THR A 491 31.65 -10.43 11.54
C THR A 491 32.63 -11.39 12.23
N LEU A 492 32.59 -11.49 13.55
CA LEU A 492 33.46 -12.41 14.31
C LEU A 492 33.29 -13.86 13.88
N LYS A 493 32.09 -14.29 13.52
CA LYS A 493 31.85 -15.66 13.04
C LYS A 493 32.53 -15.98 11.71
N ASP A 494 32.90 -14.96 10.93
CA ASP A 494 33.57 -15.10 9.64
C ASP A 494 35.11 -15.03 9.77
N ILE A 495 35.63 -14.93 11.01
CA ILE A 495 37.05 -14.81 11.34
C ILE A 495 37.52 -16.09 12.05
N SER A 496 38.60 -16.67 11.57
CA SER A 496 39.20 -17.85 12.23
C SER A 496 39.81 -17.49 13.58
N LEU A 497 39.83 -18.44 14.53
CA LEU A 497 40.41 -18.22 15.85
C LEU A 497 41.91 -17.82 15.79
N ASN A 498 42.63 -18.30 14.77
CA ASN A 498 44.05 -17.99 14.58
C ASN A 498 44.29 -16.55 14.10
N GLU A 499 43.28 -15.94 13.43
CA GLU A 499 43.38 -14.58 12.91
C GLU A 499 42.76 -13.54 13.84
N ILE A 500 42.07 -13.93 14.91
CA ILE A 500 41.23 -13.03 15.70
C ILE A 500 42.01 -11.85 16.31
N LEU A 501 43.27 -12.07 16.72
CA LEU A 501 44.11 -11.03 17.31
C LEU A 501 44.66 -10.04 16.28
N SER A 502 44.72 -10.41 15.00
CA SER A 502 45.27 -9.58 13.92
C SER A 502 44.22 -8.66 13.25
N VAL A 503 42.93 -8.90 13.48
CA VAL A 503 41.90 -8.06 12.89
C VAL A 503 41.71 -6.74 13.61
N HIS A 504 41.21 -5.72 12.89
CA HIS A 504 41.02 -4.37 13.38
C HIS A 504 39.54 -4.10 13.67
N PRO A 505 39.14 -4.00 14.94
CA PRO A 505 37.76 -3.66 15.28
C PRO A 505 37.46 -2.20 14.94
N MET A 506 36.34 -1.97 14.27
CA MET A 506 35.90 -0.66 13.82
C MET A 506 34.47 -0.39 14.27
N ARG A 507 34.26 0.64 15.07
CA ARG A 507 32.92 1.09 15.45
C ARG A 507 32.19 1.70 14.25
N VAL A 508 30.90 1.44 14.16
CA VAL A 508 30.08 1.81 12.99
C VAL A 508 29.50 3.22 13.08
N VAL A 509 29.54 3.86 14.26
CA VAL A 509 28.98 5.20 14.50
C VAL A 509 29.96 6.11 15.28
N SER A 510 29.71 7.42 15.16
CA SER A 510 30.43 8.40 15.96
C SER A 510 29.98 8.38 17.42
N LEU A 511 30.96 8.29 18.34
CA LEU A 511 30.66 8.36 19.78
C LEU A 511 30.09 9.72 20.17
N TYR A 512 30.57 10.79 19.56
CA TYR A 512 30.12 12.15 19.85
C TYR A 512 28.61 12.33 19.70
N LEU A 513 28.02 11.68 18.73
CA LEU A 513 26.58 11.85 18.42
C LEU A 513 25.66 10.98 19.28
N TYR A 514 26.14 9.85 19.79
CA TYR A 514 25.26 8.81 20.34
C TYR A 514 25.61 8.33 21.74
N ILE A 515 26.72 8.83 22.33
CA ILE A 515 27.12 8.43 23.67
C ILE A 515 26.33 9.18 24.73
N GLU A 516 25.83 8.45 25.72
CA GLU A 516 25.14 9.01 26.89
C GLU A 516 25.96 8.70 28.14
N LYS A 517 26.18 9.71 29.00
CA LYS A 517 26.84 9.52 30.31
C LYS A 517 25.80 9.13 31.35
N ILE A 518 25.89 7.90 31.87
CA ILE A 518 25.05 7.44 32.99
C ILE A 518 25.65 7.84 34.33
N SER A 519 26.99 7.62 34.50
CA SER A 519 27.73 8.01 35.72
C SER A 519 29.18 8.34 35.37
N SER A 520 30.01 8.63 36.36
CA SER A 520 31.47 8.82 36.16
C SER A 520 32.16 7.59 35.56
N THR A 521 31.66 6.39 35.83
CA THR A 521 32.24 5.12 35.42
C THR A 521 31.49 4.41 34.31
N THR A 522 30.27 4.85 33.97
CA THR A 522 29.34 4.15 33.08
C THR A 522 28.87 5.04 31.97
N ILE A 523 28.93 4.53 30.74
CA ILE A 523 28.35 5.16 29.53
C ILE A 523 27.34 4.21 28.90
N LYS A 524 26.45 4.78 28.12
CA LYS A 524 25.51 4.05 27.27
C LYS A 524 25.70 4.48 25.83
N LEU A 525 25.67 3.52 24.92
CA LEU A 525 25.65 3.74 23.48
C LEU A 525 24.51 2.89 22.91
N PHE A 526 23.41 3.55 22.51
CA PHE A 526 22.12 2.90 22.22
C PHE A 526 21.67 2.00 23.39
N ASP A 527 21.46 0.70 23.17
CA ASP A 527 21.06 -0.24 24.22
C ASP A 527 22.27 -0.86 24.98
N CYS A 528 23.49 -0.54 24.55
CA CYS A 528 24.72 -1.10 25.11
C CYS A 528 25.25 -0.23 26.27
N ILE A 529 25.31 -0.80 27.48
CA ILE A 529 25.92 -0.18 28.66
C ILE A 529 27.33 -0.67 28.81
N LEU A 530 28.30 0.25 28.94
CA LEU A 530 29.73 -0.03 29.05
C LEU A 530 30.32 0.58 30.32
N THR A 531 31.16 -0.18 31.01
CA THR A 531 31.80 0.22 32.24
C THR A 531 33.30 -0.03 32.18
N GLY A 532 34.09 0.67 33.00
CA GLY A 532 35.52 0.41 33.17
C GLY A 532 36.28 0.27 31.86
N ILE A 533 37.01 -0.83 31.68
CA ILE A 533 37.85 -1.15 30.53
C ILE A 533 37.00 -1.25 29.22
N GLU A 534 35.75 -1.67 29.32
CA GLU A 534 34.88 -1.81 28.14
C GLU A 534 34.75 -0.50 27.36
N LYS A 535 34.74 0.65 28.03
CA LYS A 535 34.68 1.98 27.40
C LYS A 535 35.91 2.25 26.53
N ASP A 536 37.08 1.88 27.06
CA ASP A 536 38.33 2.11 26.36
C ASP A 536 38.50 1.13 25.19
N VAL A 537 38.03 -0.10 25.31
CA VAL A 537 37.90 -1.00 24.13
C VAL A 537 37.10 -0.36 23.03
N LEU A 538 35.95 0.25 23.34
CA LEU A 538 35.16 0.97 22.35
C LEU A 538 35.89 2.18 21.76
N VAL A 539 36.64 2.95 22.57
CA VAL A 539 37.44 4.10 22.12
C VAL A 539 38.49 3.66 21.12
N TYR A 540 39.23 2.59 21.42
CA TYR A 540 40.29 2.06 20.55
C TYR A 540 39.76 1.30 19.32
N SER A 541 38.48 0.94 19.28
CA SER A 541 37.82 0.32 18.10
C SER A 541 37.61 1.33 16.96
N THR A 542 38.69 1.75 16.34
CA THR A 542 38.71 2.77 15.26
C THR A 542 38.99 2.19 13.88
N GLY A 543 39.25 0.89 13.78
CA GLY A 543 39.75 0.25 12.57
C GLY A 543 41.26 0.44 12.33
N LYS A 544 41.97 1.23 13.19
CA LYS A 544 43.40 1.55 13.01
C LYS A 544 44.35 0.62 13.74
N MET A 545 43.85 -0.11 14.73
CA MET A 545 44.64 -1.01 15.61
C MET A 545 44.08 -2.41 15.59
N SER A 546 44.97 -3.39 15.52
CA SER A 546 44.58 -4.78 15.72
C SER A 546 44.14 -5.03 17.16
N ILE A 547 43.35 -6.09 17.38
CA ILE A 547 42.93 -6.51 18.74
C ILE A 547 44.16 -6.73 19.65
N GLU A 548 45.23 -7.33 19.11
CA GLU A 548 46.49 -7.52 19.85
C GLU A 548 47.08 -6.18 20.32
N ASN A 549 47.12 -5.18 19.44
CA ASN A 549 47.66 -3.87 19.80
C ASN A 549 46.75 -3.12 20.78
N ILE A 550 45.44 -3.30 20.71
CA ILE A 550 44.52 -2.77 21.73
C ILE A 550 44.82 -3.39 23.11
N ILE A 551 45.02 -4.69 23.18
CA ILE A 551 45.37 -5.37 24.45
C ILE A 551 46.71 -4.81 25.00
N LYS A 552 47.73 -4.65 24.16
CA LYS A 552 49.02 -4.05 24.55
C LYS A 552 48.86 -2.63 25.08
N GLN A 553 48.05 -1.79 24.44
CA GLN A 553 47.77 -0.42 24.93
C GLN A 553 47.05 -0.43 26.28
N LEU A 554 46.05 -1.29 26.42
CA LEU A 554 45.28 -1.41 27.66
C LEU A 554 46.14 -1.97 28.80
N SER A 555 47.16 -2.81 28.53
CA SER A 555 48.09 -3.33 29.56
C SER A 555 48.96 -2.24 30.18
N ILE A 556 49.25 -1.17 29.43
CA ILE A 556 49.96 0.01 29.94
C ILE A 556 49.07 0.79 30.93
N ILE A 557 47.79 0.95 30.59
CA ILE A 557 46.82 1.74 31.36
C ILE A 557 46.34 0.95 32.59
N TYR A 558 46.10 -0.33 32.43
CA TYR A 558 45.50 -1.22 33.41
C TYR A 558 46.51 -2.29 33.89
N ASN A 559 47.66 -1.85 34.36
CA ASN A 559 48.81 -2.67 34.74
C ASN A 559 48.56 -3.69 35.87
N LYS A 560 47.44 -3.61 36.56
CA LYS A 560 47.00 -4.59 37.59
C LYS A 560 46.44 -5.89 37.01
N TYR A 561 46.12 -5.92 35.69
CA TYR A 561 45.61 -7.11 35.02
C TYR A 561 46.71 -7.78 34.21
N SER A 562 46.74 -9.11 34.19
CA SER A 562 47.57 -9.89 33.29
C SER A 562 47.15 -9.72 31.82
N TYR A 563 48.04 -10.06 30.90
CA TYR A 563 47.71 -10.02 29.46
C TYR A 563 46.52 -10.91 29.11
N ASP A 564 46.43 -12.11 29.71
CA ASP A 564 45.33 -13.04 29.43
C ASP A 564 44.00 -12.56 30.00
N GLU A 565 43.97 -11.91 31.13
CA GLU A 565 42.78 -11.28 31.70
C GLU A 565 42.29 -10.14 30.78
N LEU A 566 43.18 -9.25 30.35
CA LEU A 566 42.85 -8.17 29.42
C LEU A 566 42.37 -8.72 28.08
N LYS A 567 43.04 -9.74 27.54
CA LYS A 567 42.61 -10.42 26.33
C LYS A 567 41.16 -10.92 26.43
N ASN A 568 40.82 -11.57 27.53
CA ASN A 568 39.46 -12.06 27.75
C ASN A 568 38.44 -10.90 27.86
N ILE A 569 38.79 -9.82 28.57
CA ILE A 569 37.93 -8.65 28.70
C ILE A 569 37.71 -8.00 27.31
N VAL A 570 38.77 -7.79 26.55
CA VAL A 570 38.69 -7.18 25.21
C VAL A 570 37.82 -8.01 24.26
N LEU A 571 38.08 -9.33 24.19
CA LEU A 571 37.32 -10.22 23.30
C LEU A 571 35.84 -10.31 23.70
N ASN A 572 35.54 -10.38 25.02
CA ASN A 572 34.16 -10.40 25.49
C ASN A 572 33.43 -9.06 25.21
N THR A 573 34.14 -7.95 25.40
CA THR A 573 33.60 -6.61 25.07
C THR A 573 33.32 -6.49 23.59
N LEU A 574 34.23 -6.91 22.71
CA LEU A 574 34.04 -6.87 21.24
C LEU A 574 32.88 -7.77 20.82
N LYS A 575 32.73 -8.97 21.41
CA LYS A 575 31.54 -9.83 21.17
C LYS A 575 30.24 -9.14 21.59
N LYS A 576 30.25 -8.47 22.75
CA LYS A 576 29.12 -7.69 23.26
C LYS A 576 28.76 -6.56 22.31
N LEU A 577 29.75 -5.78 21.85
CA LEU A 577 29.58 -4.67 20.92
C LEU A 577 29.08 -5.14 19.54
N GLU A 578 29.62 -6.25 19.02
CA GLU A 578 29.16 -6.82 17.76
C GLU A 578 27.73 -7.33 17.85
N LYS A 579 27.36 -8.00 18.95
CA LYS A 579 25.99 -8.45 19.18
C LYS A 579 24.99 -7.29 19.12
N GLU A 580 25.40 -6.10 19.55
CA GLU A 580 24.60 -4.88 19.48
C GLU A 580 24.83 -4.08 18.17
N HIS A 581 25.52 -4.68 17.17
CA HIS A 581 25.82 -4.06 15.85
C HIS A 581 26.60 -2.74 15.94
N LEU A 582 27.45 -2.58 16.92
CA LEU A 582 28.23 -1.37 17.17
C LEU A 582 29.66 -1.44 16.61
N VAL A 583 30.14 -2.66 16.32
CA VAL A 583 31.51 -2.91 15.82
C VAL A 583 31.48 -3.94 14.71
N VAL A 584 32.32 -3.74 13.71
CA VAL A 584 32.67 -4.69 12.65
C VAL A 584 34.20 -4.91 12.66
N PHE A 585 34.69 -5.88 11.90
CA PHE A 585 36.12 -6.23 11.89
C PHE A 585 36.69 -6.14 10.48
N SER A 586 37.77 -5.36 10.32
CA SER A 586 38.53 -5.24 9.09
C SER A 586 39.84 -6.03 9.18
N LYS A 587 40.39 -6.43 8.05
CA LYS A 587 41.75 -7.00 7.95
C LYS A 587 42.83 -5.91 7.86
N TYR A 588 42.45 -4.67 7.58
CA TYR A 588 43.35 -3.53 7.36
C TYR A 588 42.95 -2.33 8.22
#